data_a141dbd936220fb0d6fa14f3d8c3f0c6
#
_entry.id   a141dbd936220fb0d6fa14f3d8c3f0c6
#
_cell.length_a   1.000
_cell.length_b   1.000
_cell.length_c   1.000
_cell.angle_alpha   90.00
_cell.angle_beta   90.00
_cell.angle_gamma   90.00
#
_symmetry.space_group_name_H-M   'P 1'
#
loop_
_entity.id
_entity.type
_entity.pdbx_description
1 polymer ?
#
loop_
_entity_poly.entity_id
_entity_poly.type
_entity_poly.pdbx_seq_one_letter_code
_entity_poly.pdbx_strand_id
1 'polypeptide(L)'
;MEETQKEKQAVLEPIDIITLLHDVLRGVKKLWWACLLITVLCAAGSWYTAKRAYRPLYRAAASFTVATGSGESGGFSYGFYYNTATASQLARTFPYILESELLTDGIKQALGTDSITASLSASAVEDSNLFTLTATGANAESTLNVLNAAMDCYPEAARYVLGDIKLHMLSAPSLPTTPYNIFDGKRAALTGAAYGLLFGAGLILLYGCTRRT
;
A
#
# COMPACT_ATOMS: atom_id res chain seq x y z
N MET A 1 -25.75 31.56 56.54
CA MET A 1 -25.37 31.98 55.19
C MET A 1 -23.84 31.96 54.96
N GLU A 2 -23.03 31.82 55.99
CA GLU A 2 -21.57 31.80 55.91
C GLU A 2 -20.98 30.40 55.65
N GLU A 3 -21.68 29.32 56.01
CA GLU A 3 -21.21 27.96 55.78
C GLU A 3 -21.26 27.53 54.30
N THR A 4 -22.22 28.08 53.54
CA THR A 4 -22.39 27.76 52.12
C THR A 4 -21.33 28.42 51.21
N GLN A 5 -20.65 29.44 51.71
CA GLN A 5 -19.55 30.12 50.97
C GLN A 5 -18.19 29.42 51.17
N LYS A 6 -17.98 28.71 52.29
CA LYS A 6 -16.75 27.95 52.53
C LYS A 6 -16.68 26.65 51.71
N GLU A 7 -17.80 26.04 51.42
CA GLU A 7 -17.88 24.80 50.63
C GLU A 7 -17.66 25.04 49.15
N LYS A 8 -17.94 26.24 48.62
CA LYS A 8 -17.68 26.62 47.24
C LYS A 8 -16.26 27.05 46.95
N GLN A 9 -15.46 27.39 47.96
CA GLN A 9 -14.03 27.76 47.75
C GLN A 9 -13.07 26.57 47.77
N ALA A 10 -13.53 25.38 48.17
CA ALA A 10 -12.71 24.16 48.19
C ALA A 10 -12.51 23.48 46.80
N VAL A 11 -13.08 24.04 45.73
CA VAL A 11 -13.15 23.34 44.43
C VAL A 11 -12.18 23.84 43.36
N LEU A 12 -11.39 24.89 43.63
CA LEU A 12 -10.43 25.41 42.67
C LEU A 12 -9.08 25.73 43.34
N GLU A 13 -8.41 24.70 43.89
CA GLU A 13 -6.97 24.83 44.07
C GLU A 13 -6.32 24.89 42.69
N PRO A 14 -5.52 25.96 42.43
CA PRO A 14 -4.77 26.00 41.14
C PRO A 14 -3.87 24.79 41.07
N ILE A 15 -4.01 24.04 40.00
CA ILE A 15 -3.16 22.87 39.73
C ILE A 15 -1.74 23.39 39.66
N ASP A 16 -0.98 23.20 40.72
CA ASP A 16 0.44 23.59 40.74
C ASP A 16 1.21 22.67 39.82
N ILE A 17 1.55 23.19 38.61
CA ILE A 17 2.23 22.46 37.53
C ILE A 17 3.55 21.87 38.02
N ILE A 18 4.20 22.55 39.01
CA ILE A 18 5.49 22.13 39.55
C ILE A 18 5.29 20.87 40.43
N THR A 19 4.24 20.83 41.20
CA THR A 19 3.89 19.67 42.05
C THR A 19 3.49 18.48 41.18
N LEU A 20 2.70 18.72 40.15
CA LEU A 20 2.30 17.70 39.18
C LEU A 20 3.52 17.11 38.44
N LEU A 21 4.47 17.94 38.03
CA LEU A 21 5.72 17.52 37.42
C LEU A 21 6.56 16.65 38.36
N HIS A 22 6.61 17.04 39.65
CA HIS A 22 7.37 16.28 40.67
C HIS A 22 6.73 14.91 40.94
N ASP A 23 5.41 14.82 41.01
CA ASP A 23 4.68 13.58 41.23
C ASP A 23 4.76 12.64 40.02
N VAL A 24 4.74 13.19 38.79
CA VAL A 24 4.99 12.45 37.57
C VAL A 24 6.43 11.89 37.54
N LEU A 25 7.44 12.71 37.89
CA LEU A 25 8.85 12.26 37.96
C LEU A 25 9.03 11.14 39.01
N ARG A 26 8.37 11.24 40.16
CA ARG A 26 8.40 10.19 41.17
C ARG A 26 7.66 8.92 40.71
N GLY A 27 6.54 9.07 40.01
CA GLY A 27 5.80 7.98 39.35
C GLY A 27 6.65 7.29 38.29
N VAL A 28 7.33 8.04 37.43
CA VAL A 28 8.28 7.52 36.44
C VAL A 28 9.37 6.69 37.10
N LYS A 29 10.04 7.19 38.14
CA LYS A 29 11.09 6.45 38.87
C LYS A 29 10.60 5.13 39.47
N LYS A 30 9.32 5.03 39.85
CA LYS A 30 8.76 3.82 40.46
C LYS A 30 8.16 2.86 39.45
N LEU A 31 7.53 3.38 38.38
CA LEU A 31 6.81 2.58 37.38
C LEU A 31 7.54 2.44 36.03
N TRP A 32 8.77 2.97 35.91
CA TRP A 32 9.53 2.90 34.64
C TRP A 32 9.63 1.45 34.13
N TRP A 33 9.79 0.51 35.05
CA TRP A 33 9.89 -0.90 34.74
C TRP A 33 8.58 -1.45 34.12
N ALA A 34 7.43 -1.08 34.69
CA ALA A 34 6.11 -1.45 34.17
C ALA A 34 5.89 -0.81 32.78
N CYS A 35 6.28 0.45 32.60
CA CYS A 35 6.19 1.13 31.29
C CYS A 35 7.07 0.43 30.24
N LEU A 36 8.29 0.03 30.61
CA LEU A 36 9.19 -0.72 29.71
C LEU A 36 8.58 -2.08 29.37
N LEU A 37 8.03 -2.80 30.33
CA LEU A 37 7.40 -4.10 30.10
C LEU A 37 6.19 -3.98 29.16
N ILE A 38 5.31 -2.98 29.38
CA ILE A 38 4.16 -2.72 28.52
C ILE A 38 4.64 -2.38 27.09
N THR A 39 5.67 -1.56 26.97
CA THR A 39 6.23 -1.19 25.66
C THR A 39 6.74 -2.42 24.90
N VAL A 40 7.47 -3.30 25.58
CA VAL A 40 7.98 -4.55 24.96
C VAL A 40 6.83 -5.48 24.59
N LEU A 41 5.81 -5.63 25.43
CA LEU A 41 4.63 -6.45 25.12
C LEU A 41 3.85 -5.89 23.94
N CYS A 42 3.65 -4.57 23.86
CA CYS A 42 2.99 -3.91 22.73
C CYS A 42 3.79 -4.05 21.44
N ALA A 43 5.13 -3.91 21.52
CA ALA A 43 6.01 -4.11 20.37
C ALA A 43 5.96 -5.55 19.86
N ALA A 44 6.06 -6.53 20.76
CA ALA A 44 5.98 -7.94 20.42
C ALA A 44 4.60 -8.34 19.86
N GLY A 45 3.52 -7.84 20.47
CA GLY A 45 2.15 -8.06 20.01
C GLY A 45 1.91 -7.45 18.62
N SER A 46 2.36 -6.23 18.39
CA SER A 46 2.26 -5.56 17.09
C SER A 46 3.07 -6.29 16.01
N TRP A 47 4.29 -6.71 16.31
CA TRP A 47 5.11 -7.51 15.40
C TRP A 47 4.45 -8.85 15.06
N TYR A 48 3.92 -9.55 16.06
CA TYR A 48 3.25 -10.84 15.88
C TYR A 48 1.99 -10.73 15.02
N THR A 49 1.13 -9.75 15.30
CA THR A 49 -0.10 -9.51 14.53
C THR A 49 0.23 -9.10 13.09
N ALA A 50 1.19 -8.20 12.90
CA ALA A 50 1.65 -7.78 11.59
C ALA A 50 2.24 -8.96 10.78
N LYS A 51 3.04 -9.83 11.43
CA LYS A 51 3.59 -11.02 10.78
C LYS A 51 2.49 -12.02 10.38
N ARG A 52 1.47 -12.19 11.22
CA ARG A 52 0.36 -13.10 10.95
C ARG A 52 -0.57 -12.57 9.84
N ALA A 53 -0.73 -11.26 9.74
CA ALA A 53 -1.52 -10.60 8.71
C ALA A 53 -0.76 -10.45 7.38
N TYR A 54 0.56 -10.61 7.40
CA TYR A 54 1.38 -10.48 6.20
C TYR A 54 1.03 -11.54 5.17
N ARG A 55 0.70 -11.10 3.96
CA ARG A 55 0.51 -11.95 2.78
C ARG A 55 1.52 -11.52 1.72
N PRO A 56 2.43 -12.40 1.30
CA PRO A 56 3.36 -12.08 0.22
C PRO A 56 2.59 -11.82 -1.07
N LEU A 57 2.94 -10.74 -1.76
CA LEU A 57 2.43 -10.42 -3.08
C LEU A 57 3.61 -10.42 -4.06
N TYR A 58 3.40 -11.10 -5.18
CA TYR A 58 4.37 -11.18 -6.26
C TYR A 58 3.92 -10.29 -7.41
N ARG A 59 4.88 -9.63 -8.05
CA ARG A 59 4.63 -8.74 -9.16
C ARG A 59 5.43 -9.20 -10.36
N ALA A 60 4.73 -9.46 -11.47
CA ALA A 60 5.32 -9.66 -12.79
C ALA A 60 4.98 -8.46 -13.67
N ALA A 61 5.91 -8.03 -14.50
CA ALA A 61 5.71 -6.91 -15.42
C ALA A 61 6.30 -7.23 -16.78
N ALA A 62 5.63 -6.73 -17.82
CA ALA A 62 6.11 -6.74 -19.19
C ALA A 62 6.06 -5.33 -19.76
N SER A 63 7.09 -4.91 -20.47
CA SER A 63 7.16 -3.59 -21.08
C SER A 63 7.11 -3.69 -22.59
N PHE A 64 6.36 -2.79 -23.19
CA PHE A 64 6.13 -2.72 -24.63
C PHE A 64 6.44 -1.32 -25.15
N THR A 65 6.88 -1.22 -26.39
CA THR A 65 6.81 0.02 -27.16
C THR A 65 5.55 0.01 -28.01
N VAL A 66 4.86 1.14 -28.04
CA VAL A 66 3.65 1.31 -28.85
C VAL A 66 4.03 1.94 -30.19
N ALA A 67 3.59 1.33 -31.28
CA ALA A 67 3.69 1.87 -32.62
C ALA A 67 2.30 1.90 -33.26
N THR A 68 1.94 3.04 -33.86
CA THR A 68 0.72 3.16 -34.65
C THR A 68 0.98 2.78 -36.10
N GLY A 69 0.10 2.04 -36.75
CA GLY A 69 0.28 1.51 -38.11
C GLY A 69 0.39 2.57 -39.21
N SER A 70 0.12 3.84 -38.90
CA SER A 70 0.20 4.96 -39.85
C SER A 70 1.60 5.59 -40.04
N GLY A 71 2.64 4.98 -39.46
CA GLY A 71 3.97 5.58 -39.34
C GLY A 71 4.93 5.43 -40.53
N GLU A 72 4.52 4.94 -41.68
CA GLU A 72 5.44 4.76 -42.81
C GLU A 72 5.70 6.02 -43.67
N SER A 73 4.99 7.12 -43.41
CA SER A 73 5.06 8.32 -44.26
C SER A 73 5.40 9.64 -43.57
N GLY A 74 5.74 9.65 -42.31
CA GLY A 74 6.03 10.91 -41.57
C GLY A 74 7.33 10.80 -40.80
N GLY A 75 8.21 11.79 -40.96
CA GLY A 75 9.53 11.83 -40.31
C GLY A 75 9.49 11.53 -38.81
N PHE A 76 10.59 11.08 -38.26
CA PHE A 76 10.80 10.58 -36.90
C PHE A 76 10.11 11.36 -35.79
N SER A 77 9.85 12.66 -35.94
CA SER A 77 9.28 13.52 -34.93
C SER A 77 7.78 13.29 -34.73
N TYR A 78 7.00 13.18 -35.79
CA TYR A 78 5.55 13.03 -35.70
C TYR A 78 5.14 11.64 -35.18
N GLY A 79 5.79 10.58 -35.65
CA GLY A 79 5.52 9.22 -35.17
C GLY A 79 5.76 9.05 -33.66
N PHE A 80 6.77 9.71 -33.12
CA PHE A 80 7.06 9.65 -31.69
C PHE A 80 5.93 10.25 -30.85
N TYR A 81 5.43 11.44 -31.21
CA TYR A 81 4.33 12.08 -30.46
C TYR A 81 3.03 11.27 -30.50
N TYR A 82 2.68 10.73 -31.65
CA TYR A 82 1.51 9.87 -31.78
C TYR A 82 1.65 8.60 -30.93
N ASN A 83 2.80 7.96 -30.95
CA ASN A 83 3.06 6.74 -30.18
C ASN A 83 3.04 7.01 -28.67
N THR A 84 3.56 8.15 -28.21
CA THR A 84 3.52 8.59 -26.81
C THR A 84 2.07 8.86 -26.36
N ALA A 85 1.29 9.57 -27.16
CA ALA A 85 -0.13 9.81 -26.86
C ALA A 85 -0.91 8.49 -26.80
N THR A 86 -0.65 7.57 -27.73
CA THR A 86 -1.30 6.24 -27.76
C THR A 86 -0.91 5.40 -26.54
N ALA A 87 0.36 5.40 -26.12
CA ALA A 87 0.78 4.70 -24.90
C ALA A 87 0.07 5.24 -23.65
N SER A 88 -0.04 6.56 -23.54
CA SER A 88 -0.77 7.21 -22.43
C SER A 88 -2.27 6.91 -22.48
N GLN A 89 -2.86 6.88 -23.67
CA GLN A 89 -4.27 6.53 -23.86
C GLN A 89 -4.53 5.06 -23.51
N LEU A 90 -3.65 4.13 -23.90
CA LEU A 90 -3.70 2.73 -23.52
C LEU A 90 -3.73 2.56 -21.99
N ALA A 91 -2.82 3.24 -21.28
CA ALA A 91 -2.76 3.17 -19.82
C ALA A 91 -4.03 3.70 -19.14
N ARG A 92 -4.65 4.76 -19.71
CA ARG A 92 -5.89 5.35 -19.15
C ARG A 92 -7.11 4.49 -19.46
N THR A 93 -7.16 3.83 -20.60
CA THR A 93 -8.29 2.99 -21.02
C THR A 93 -8.19 1.56 -20.52
N PHE A 94 -7.01 1.13 -20.06
CA PHE A 94 -6.77 -0.23 -19.58
C PHE A 94 -7.76 -0.69 -18.50
N PRO A 95 -8.08 0.08 -17.46
CA PRO A 95 -9.05 -0.34 -16.46
C PRO A 95 -10.42 -0.70 -17.07
N TYR A 96 -10.88 0.07 -18.05
CA TYR A 96 -12.14 -0.18 -18.74
C TYR A 96 -12.08 -1.41 -19.64
N ILE A 97 -10.93 -1.64 -20.30
CA ILE A 97 -10.72 -2.84 -21.12
C ILE A 97 -10.68 -4.08 -20.22
N LEU A 98 -10.05 -3.97 -19.03
CA LEU A 98 -9.94 -5.06 -18.06
C LEU A 98 -11.29 -5.46 -17.49
N GLU A 99 -12.20 -4.51 -17.28
CA GLU A 99 -13.57 -4.74 -16.82
C GLU A 99 -14.46 -5.32 -17.94
N SER A 100 -14.00 -5.31 -19.19
CA SER A 100 -14.75 -5.90 -20.30
C SER A 100 -14.77 -7.43 -20.18
N GLU A 101 -15.94 -8.01 -20.47
CA GLU A 101 -16.10 -9.46 -20.51
C GLU A 101 -15.17 -10.11 -21.53
N LEU A 102 -14.90 -9.40 -22.65
CA LEU A 102 -14.03 -9.88 -23.71
C LEU A 102 -12.62 -10.24 -23.20
N LEU A 103 -11.98 -9.35 -22.46
CA LEU A 103 -10.64 -9.59 -21.92
C LEU A 103 -10.67 -10.58 -20.76
N THR A 104 -11.64 -10.41 -19.86
CA THR A 104 -11.77 -11.27 -18.68
C THR A 104 -12.03 -12.74 -19.07
N ASP A 105 -12.92 -12.96 -20.00
CA ASP A 105 -13.25 -14.33 -20.47
C ASP A 105 -12.12 -14.90 -21.32
N GLY A 106 -11.44 -14.07 -22.14
CA GLY A 106 -10.25 -14.49 -22.86
C GLY A 106 -9.15 -15.01 -21.91
N ILE A 107 -8.87 -14.27 -20.83
CA ILE A 107 -7.89 -14.66 -19.81
C ILE A 107 -8.32 -15.94 -19.10
N LYS A 108 -9.59 -16.05 -18.68
CA LYS A 108 -10.12 -17.26 -18.04
C LYS A 108 -10.01 -18.47 -18.95
N GLN A 109 -10.37 -18.30 -20.21
CA GLN A 109 -10.28 -19.38 -21.21
C GLN A 109 -8.82 -19.79 -21.45
N ALA A 110 -7.89 -18.85 -21.57
CA ALA A 110 -6.47 -19.13 -21.75
C ALA A 110 -5.86 -19.87 -20.55
N LEU A 111 -6.33 -19.56 -19.33
CA LEU A 111 -5.86 -20.18 -18.09
C LEU A 111 -6.62 -21.48 -17.74
N GLY A 112 -7.77 -21.74 -18.36
CA GLY A 112 -8.66 -22.86 -18.00
C GLY A 112 -9.24 -22.73 -16.58
N THR A 113 -9.46 -21.48 -16.09
CA THR A 113 -9.95 -21.20 -14.73
C THR A 113 -11.15 -20.26 -14.76
N ASP A 114 -12.06 -20.42 -13.81
CA ASP A 114 -13.25 -19.55 -13.69
C ASP A 114 -12.95 -18.18 -13.04
N SER A 115 -11.76 -18.02 -12.44
CA SER A 115 -11.40 -16.79 -11.71
C SER A 115 -9.97 -16.35 -11.99
N ILE A 116 -9.78 -15.04 -12.11
CA ILE A 116 -8.47 -14.43 -12.24
C ILE A 116 -7.89 -14.22 -10.83
N THR A 117 -6.74 -14.85 -10.55
CA THR A 117 -6.11 -14.86 -9.21
C THR A 117 -5.13 -13.69 -8.98
N ALA A 118 -4.87 -12.88 -10.00
CA ALA A 118 -3.99 -11.71 -9.92
C ALA A 118 -4.70 -10.45 -10.39
N SER A 119 -4.38 -9.31 -9.81
CA SER A 119 -4.83 -8.01 -10.29
C SER A 119 -3.91 -7.53 -11.42
N LEU A 120 -4.51 -7.02 -12.49
CA LEU A 120 -3.81 -6.45 -13.62
C LEU A 120 -3.86 -4.91 -13.53
N SER A 121 -2.78 -4.27 -13.94
CA SER A 121 -2.69 -2.83 -14.06
C SER A 121 -1.77 -2.45 -15.21
N ALA A 122 -1.97 -1.26 -15.76
CA ALA A 122 -1.14 -0.73 -16.82
C ALA A 122 -0.66 0.67 -16.48
N SER A 123 0.52 1.01 -16.95
CA SER A 123 1.10 2.34 -16.81
C SER A 123 1.87 2.72 -18.07
N ALA A 124 1.84 4.00 -18.44
CA ALA A 124 2.73 4.57 -19.44
C ALA A 124 3.80 5.41 -18.75
N VAL A 125 4.98 5.47 -19.33
CA VAL A 125 6.02 6.39 -18.90
C VAL A 125 5.76 7.74 -19.58
N GLU A 126 5.72 8.82 -18.79
CA GLU A 126 5.51 10.17 -19.32
C GLU A 126 6.53 10.50 -20.40
N ASP A 127 6.08 11.21 -21.44
CA ASP A 127 6.87 11.62 -22.60
C ASP A 127 7.60 10.48 -23.33
N SER A 128 7.04 9.27 -23.27
CA SER A 128 7.61 8.06 -23.87
C SER A 128 6.52 7.23 -24.54
N ASN A 129 6.90 6.42 -25.51
CA ASN A 129 6.03 5.42 -26.12
C ASN A 129 6.06 4.06 -25.37
N LEU A 130 6.55 4.07 -24.13
CA LEU A 130 6.64 2.88 -23.30
C LEU A 130 5.32 2.65 -22.54
N PHE A 131 4.83 1.43 -22.63
CA PHE A 131 3.66 0.93 -21.94
C PHE A 131 4.05 -0.31 -21.15
N THR A 132 3.72 -0.34 -19.87
CA THR A 132 4.02 -1.47 -18.99
C THR A 132 2.75 -2.09 -18.48
N LEU A 133 2.59 -3.37 -18.70
CA LEU A 133 1.53 -4.20 -18.15
C LEU A 133 2.07 -4.94 -16.92
N THR A 134 1.34 -4.90 -15.83
CA THR A 134 1.76 -5.45 -14.54
C THR A 134 0.67 -6.34 -13.97
N ALA A 135 1.04 -7.54 -13.55
CA ALA A 135 0.20 -8.43 -12.75
C ALA A 135 0.71 -8.51 -11.31
N THR A 136 -0.20 -8.50 -10.34
CA THR A 136 0.13 -8.64 -8.92
C THR A 136 -0.78 -9.69 -8.29
N GLY A 137 -0.20 -10.69 -7.64
CA GLY A 137 -0.96 -11.80 -7.05
C GLY A 137 -0.24 -12.47 -5.90
N ALA A 138 -0.92 -13.41 -5.23
CA ALA A 138 -0.40 -14.10 -4.05
C ALA A 138 0.59 -15.24 -4.37
N ASN A 139 0.62 -15.71 -5.62
CA ASN A 139 1.52 -16.78 -6.07
C ASN A 139 2.30 -16.30 -7.29
N ALA A 140 3.62 -16.51 -7.29
CA ALA A 140 4.52 -16.04 -8.34
C ALA A 140 4.19 -16.65 -9.72
N GLU A 141 3.95 -17.95 -9.75
CA GLU A 141 3.68 -18.69 -10.99
C GLU A 141 2.32 -18.32 -11.57
N SER A 142 1.26 -18.33 -10.75
CA SER A 142 -0.07 -17.93 -11.21
C SER A 142 -0.10 -16.47 -11.66
N THR A 143 0.66 -15.58 -11.01
CA THR A 143 0.78 -14.17 -11.40
C THR A 143 1.43 -14.02 -12.77
N LEU A 144 2.48 -14.79 -13.04
CA LEU A 144 3.15 -14.81 -14.34
C LEU A 144 2.21 -15.36 -15.43
N ASN A 145 1.50 -16.45 -15.13
CA ASN A 145 0.56 -17.05 -16.08
C ASN A 145 -0.60 -16.11 -16.44
N VAL A 146 -1.14 -15.38 -15.45
CA VAL A 146 -2.17 -14.35 -15.69
C VAL A 146 -1.61 -13.22 -16.55
N LEU A 147 -0.37 -12.78 -16.31
CA LEU A 147 0.26 -11.75 -17.14
C LEU A 147 0.43 -12.22 -18.59
N ASN A 148 0.91 -13.46 -18.80
CA ASN A 148 1.07 -14.01 -20.12
C ASN A 148 -0.29 -14.10 -20.86
N ALA A 149 -1.30 -14.65 -20.23
CA ALA A 149 -2.65 -14.73 -20.79
C ALA A 149 -3.22 -13.32 -21.11
N ALA A 150 -2.99 -12.35 -20.24
CA ALA A 150 -3.40 -10.97 -20.50
C ALA A 150 -2.65 -10.35 -21.69
N MET A 151 -1.37 -10.64 -21.85
CA MET A 151 -0.56 -10.15 -22.99
C MET A 151 -1.06 -10.74 -24.32
N ASP A 152 -1.49 -11.98 -24.32
CA ASP A 152 -1.99 -12.63 -25.52
C ASP A 152 -3.38 -12.11 -25.93
N CYS A 153 -4.27 -11.85 -24.96
CA CYS A 153 -5.63 -11.38 -25.19
C CYS A 153 -5.75 -9.86 -25.34
N TYR A 154 -4.83 -9.09 -24.72
CA TYR A 154 -4.92 -7.63 -24.65
C TYR A 154 -4.88 -6.92 -26.01
N PRO A 155 -4.00 -7.27 -26.96
CA PRO A 155 -3.94 -6.61 -28.26
C PRO A 155 -5.28 -6.69 -29.03
N GLU A 156 -5.99 -7.80 -28.92
CA GLU A 156 -7.30 -7.97 -29.55
C GLU A 156 -8.34 -7.08 -28.91
N ALA A 157 -8.41 -7.05 -27.57
CA ALA A 157 -9.33 -6.19 -26.85
C ALA A 157 -9.04 -4.69 -27.07
N ALA A 158 -7.76 -4.31 -27.08
CA ALA A 158 -7.33 -2.94 -27.34
C ALA A 158 -7.65 -2.44 -28.75
N ARG A 159 -7.62 -3.33 -29.71
CA ARG A 159 -7.95 -3.03 -31.11
C ARG A 159 -9.37 -2.50 -31.30
N TYR A 160 -10.33 -2.98 -30.51
CA TYR A 160 -11.71 -2.48 -30.55
C TYR A 160 -11.84 -1.03 -30.06
N VAL A 161 -10.94 -0.59 -29.18
CA VAL A 161 -11.01 0.74 -28.56
C VAL A 161 -10.13 1.76 -29.29
N LEU A 162 -8.95 1.35 -29.75
CA LEU A 162 -7.89 2.23 -30.24
C LEU A 162 -7.56 2.03 -31.71
N GLY A 163 -8.19 1.05 -32.38
CA GLY A 163 -7.86 0.68 -33.76
C GLY A 163 -6.60 -0.15 -33.88
N ASP A 164 -5.98 -0.10 -35.04
CA ASP A 164 -4.81 -0.97 -35.35
C ASP A 164 -3.54 -0.42 -34.70
N ILE A 165 -3.20 -0.98 -33.55
CA ILE A 165 -1.97 -0.69 -32.80
C ILE A 165 -1.03 -1.88 -32.83
N LYS A 166 0.28 -1.61 -32.93
CA LYS A 166 1.33 -2.63 -32.84
C LYS A 166 2.07 -2.47 -31.52
N LEU A 167 2.07 -3.51 -30.70
CA LEU A 167 2.83 -3.58 -29.47
C LEU A 167 4.09 -4.41 -29.72
N HIS A 168 5.25 -3.78 -29.59
CA HIS A 168 6.53 -4.48 -29.66
C HIS A 168 7.04 -4.73 -28.24
N MET A 169 7.24 -5.98 -27.88
CA MET A 169 7.76 -6.35 -26.56
C MET A 169 9.20 -5.88 -26.42
N LEU A 170 9.45 -5.05 -25.41
CA LEU A 170 10.77 -4.57 -25.05
C LEU A 170 11.40 -5.44 -23.96
N SER A 171 10.60 -5.82 -22.97
CA SER A 171 11.04 -6.69 -21.87
C SER A 171 10.01 -7.77 -21.62
N ALA A 172 10.45 -9.02 -21.74
CA ALA A 172 9.62 -10.18 -21.43
C ALA A 172 9.41 -10.31 -19.93
N PRO A 173 8.23 -10.77 -19.49
CA PRO A 173 7.98 -11.01 -18.08
C PRO A 173 8.85 -12.15 -17.57
N SER A 174 9.32 -12.00 -16.34
CA SER A 174 10.10 -13.03 -15.65
C SER A 174 9.38 -13.50 -14.39
N LEU A 175 9.67 -14.74 -13.96
CA LEU A 175 9.12 -15.27 -12.73
C LEU A 175 9.64 -14.45 -11.53
N PRO A 176 8.76 -13.80 -10.75
CA PRO A 176 9.19 -13.03 -9.59
C PRO A 176 9.66 -13.98 -8.48
N THR A 177 10.93 -13.91 -8.13
CA THR A 177 11.57 -14.75 -7.09
C THR A 177 11.36 -14.21 -5.68
N THR A 178 11.11 -12.91 -5.54
CA THR A 178 10.92 -12.24 -4.26
C THR A 178 9.58 -11.54 -4.18
N PRO A 179 8.91 -11.53 -3.03
CA PRO A 179 7.68 -10.76 -2.85
C PRO A 179 7.94 -9.27 -3.07
N TYR A 180 7.02 -8.61 -3.76
CA TYR A 180 7.03 -7.16 -3.94
C TYR A 180 6.85 -6.38 -2.64
N ASN A 181 5.94 -6.86 -1.76
CA ASN A 181 5.67 -6.29 -0.45
C ASN A 181 6.52 -6.96 0.62
N ILE A 182 7.75 -6.50 0.80
CA ILE A 182 8.64 -7.05 1.83
C ILE A 182 8.07 -6.76 3.22
N PHE A 183 8.03 -7.79 4.09
CA PHE A 183 7.62 -7.62 5.48
C PHE A 183 8.65 -6.78 6.25
N ASP A 184 8.25 -5.58 6.66
CA ASP A 184 9.07 -4.72 7.51
C ASP A 184 8.73 -4.93 9.00
N GLY A 185 9.35 -5.95 9.60
CA GLY A 185 9.16 -6.28 11.02
C GLY A 185 9.66 -5.19 11.96
N LYS A 186 10.66 -4.38 11.54
CA LYS A 186 11.19 -3.27 12.34
C LYS A 186 10.14 -2.16 12.47
N ARG A 187 9.50 -1.81 11.35
CA ARG A 187 8.44 -0.80 11.33
C ARG A 187 7.24 -1.24 12.18
N ALA A 188 6.83 -2.51 12.09
CA ALA A 188 5.75 -3.06 12.90
C ALA A 188 6.08 -3.03 14.40
N ALA A 189 7.29 -3.41 14.81
CA ALA A 189 7.72 -3.35 16.20
C ALA A 189 7.81 -1.91 16.72
N LEU A 190 8.33 -0.98 15.89
CA LEU A 190 8.47 0.44 16.25
C LEU A 190 7.09 1.11 16.48
N THR A 191 6.13 0.83 15.62
CA THR A 191 4.75 1.33 15.80
C THR A 191 4.12 0.78 17.07
N GLY A 192 4.30 -0.52 17.37
CA GLY A 192 3.84 -1.10 18.63
C GLY A 192 4.51 -0.50 19.86
N ALA A 193 5.83 -0.24 19.78
CA ALA A 193 6.57 0.43 20.85
C ALA A 193 6.07 1.86 21.10
N ALA A 194 5.77 2.63 20.04
CA ALA A 194 5.22 3.97 20.16
C ALA A 194 3.86 3.97 20.87
N TYR A 195 2.96 3.06 20.50
CA TYR A 195 1.68 2.89 21.20
C TYR A 195 1.87 2.44 22.65
N GLY A 196 2.80 1.53 22.90
CA GLY A 196 3.13 1.07 24.26
C GLY A 196 3.65 2.20 25.16
N LEU A 197 4.52 3.08 24.62
CA LEU A 197 5.01 4.26 25.34
C LEU A 197 3.89 5.25 25.65
N LEU A 198 3.01 5.55 24.68
CA LEU A 198 1.88 6.44 24.90
C LEU A 198 0.93 5.89 25.97
N PHE A 199 0.62 4.60 25.93
CA PHE A 199 -0.21 3.93 26.92
C PHE A 199 0.46 3.91 28.29
N GLY A 200 1.77 3.60 28.36
CA GLY A 200 2.55 3.63 29.59
C GLY A 200 2.63 5.02 30.22
N ALA A 201 2.82 6.06 29.41
CA ALA A 201 2.79 7.44 29.87
C ALA A 201 1.41 7.84 30.44
N GLY A 202 0.33 7.43 29.76
CA GLY A 202 -1.05 7.63 30.26
C GLY A 202 -1.31 6.98 31.62
N LEU A 203 -0.81 5.74 31.82
CA LEU A 203 -0.92 5.06 33.11
C LEU A 203 -0.12 5.76 34.23
N ILE A 204 1.07 6.28 33.92
CA ILE A 204 1.87 7.04 34.89
C ILE A 204 1.14 8.32 35.32
N LEU A 205 0.54 9.04 34.36
CA LEU A 205 -0.26 10.24 34.63
C LEU A 205 -1.50 9.92 35.49
N LEU A 206 -2.24 8.86 35.15
CA LEU A 206 -3.38 8.40 35.93
C LEU A 206 -2.96 8.02 37.37
N TYR A 207 -1.87 7.31 37.53
CA TYR A 207 -1.35 6.96 38.86
C TYR A 207 -0.92 8.18 39.65
N GLY A 208 -0.33 9.20 39.03
CA GLY A 208 -0.02 10.48 39.66
C GLY A 208 -1.27 11.21 40.16
N CYS A 209 -2.34 11.20 39.34
CA CYS A 209 -3.63 11.85 39.70
C CYS A 209 -4.39 11.11 40.83
N THR A 210 -4.46 9.76 40.79
CA THR A 210 -5.22 8.96 41.77
C THR A 210 -4.60 8.94 43.17
N ARG A 211 -3.31 9.20 43.30
CA ARG A 211 -2.63 9.24 44.59
C ARG A 211 -2.80 10.56 45.33
N ARG A 212 -3.43 11.54 44.70
CA ARG A 212 -3.71 12.89 45.23
C ARG A 212 -5.04 12.95 45.97
N THR A 213 -5.87 11.93 45.86
CA THR A 213 -7.09 11.70 46.66
C THR A 213 -6.77 10.80 47.85
#